data_ddf5befa5e7c9310f5a2d872e22a9b32
#
_entry.id   ddf5befa5e7c9310f5a2d872e22a9b32
#
_cell.length_a   1.000
_cell.length_b   1.000
_cell.length_c   1.000
_cell.angle_alpha   90.00
_cell.angle_beta   90.00
_cell.angle_gamma   90.00
#
_symmetry.space_group_name_H-M   'P 1'
#
loop_
_entity.id
_entity.type
_entity.pdbx_description
1 polymer ?
#
loop_
_entity_poly.entity_id
_entity_poly.type
_entity_poly.pdbx_seq_one_letter_code
_entity_poly.pdbx_strand_id
1 'polypeptide(L)'
;MLEYKPEDYLFPELYVEDGPGDCVSVDLSKGVYWRDSKGALCKVIYEEGWKLIVNPVESVASRSFLTVVPWMGYKGVYVNRGARVELIEARGVEVYIISREGTVVEEDTVLAYTLTRKGETRTRKAGTTGVIAYIAWEPLVPPLYVFLITRDYRVLDMLEVKANTTL
;
A
#
# COMPACT_ATOMS: atom_id res chain seq x y z
N MET A 1 28.86 10.44 -8.29
CA MET A 1 28.29 9.10 -8.20
C MET A 1 27.24 9.10 -7.11
N LEU A 2 26.02 8.76 -7.46
CA LEU A 2 24.95 8.66 -6.48
C LEU A 2 25.21 7.44 -5.61
N GLU A 3 25.28 7.66 -4.31
CA GLU A 3 25.39 6.54 -3.39
C GLU A 3 24.13 5.72 -3.40
N TYR A 4 24.29 4.43 -3.59
CA TYR A 4 23.22 3.47 -3.50
C TYR A 4 22.77 3.33 -2.05
N LYS A 5 21.51 3.67 -1.79
CA LYS A 5 20.91 3.47 -0.46
C LYS A 5 20.02 2.22 -0.53
N PRO A 6 20.29 1.20 0.28
CA PRO A 6 19.48 -0.02 0.26
C PRO A 6 17.98 0.23 0.41
N GLU A 7 17.58 1.21 1.21
CA GLU A 7 16.17 1.55 1.43
C GLU A 7 15.45 2.03 0.17
N ASP A 8 16.19 2.56 -0.81
CA ASP A 8 15.59 3.02 -2.08
C ASP A 8 15.08 1.85 -2.92
N TYR A 9 15.51 0.64 -2.60
CA TYR A 9 15.17 -0.58 -3.32
C TYR A 9 14.24 -1.49 -2.53
N LEU A 10 13.78 -1.04 -1.36
CA LEU A 10 12.84 -1.81 -0.57
C LEU A 10 11.44 -1.66 -1.13
N PHE A 11 10.77 -2.79 -1.26
CA PHE A 11 9.39 -2.84 -1.72
C PHE A 11 8.46 -2.94 -0.52
N PRO A 12 7.24 -2.38 -0.62
CA PRO A 12 6.24 -2.62 0.41
C PRO A 12 5.86 -4.09 0.45
N GLU A 13 5.40 -4.53 1.60
CA GLU A 13 4.89 -5.88 1.79
C GLU A 13 3.39 -5.81 2.04
N LEU A 14 2.66 -6.78 1.52
CA LEU A 14 1.21 -6.85 1.68
C LEU A 14 0.82 -8.16 2.39
N TYR A 15 0.10 -8.02 3.49
CA TYR A 15 -0.45 -9.13 4.27
C TYR A 15 -1.97 -9.04 4.21
N VAL A 16 -2.62 -10.12 3.83
CA VAL A 16 -4.06 -10.17 3.56
C VAL A 16 -4.69 -11.34 4.29
N GLU A 17 -5.95 -11.22 4.67
CA GLU A 17 -6.72 -12.36 5.18
C GLU A 17 -6.63 -13.53 4.19
N ASP A 18 -6.32 -14.71 4.69
CA ASP A 18 -6.19 -15.94 3.90
C ASP A 18 -5.08 -15.93 2.86
N GLY A 19 -4.05 -15.10 3.04
CA GLY A 19 -2.87 -15.12 2.18
C GLY A 19 -2.05 -16.41 2.39
N PRO A 20 -1.26 -16.84 1.39
CA PRO A 20 -0.54 -18.10 1.44
C PRO A 20 0.84 -18.06 2.13
N GLY A 21 1.39 -16.88 2.34
CA GLY A 21 2.75 -16.70 2.85
C GLY A 21 2.84 -16.60 4.36
N ASP A 22 3.97 -16.07 4.83
CA ASP A 22 4.19 -15.82 6.25
C ASP A 22 3.17 -14.85 6.81
N CYS A 23 2.77 -15.05 8.07
CA CYS A 23 1.67 -14.33 8.67
C CYS A 23 2.12 -13.34 9.73
N VAL A 24 1.25 -12.37 9.98
CA VAL A 24 1.38 -11.40 11.06
C VAL A 24 0.09 -11.34 11.86
N SER A 25 0.21 -10.97 13.12
CA SER A 25 -0.92 -10.62 13.97
C SER A 25 -0.94 -9.12 14.19
N VAL A 26 -2.11 -8.57 14.42
CA VAL A 26 -2.29 -7.14 14.69
C VAL A 26 -3.03 -6.96 16.01
N ASP A 27 -2.65 -5.93 16.74
CA ASP A 27 -3.35 -5.49 17.93
C ASP A 27 -3.69 -4.01 17.75
N LEU A 28 -4.94 -3.75 17.38
CA LEU A 28 -5.39 -2.40 17.08
C LEU A 28 -5.45 -1.52 18.34
N SER A 29 -5.69 -2.11 19.50
CA SER A 29 -5.73 -1.37 20.75
C SER A 29 -4.35 -0.87 21.17
N LYS A 30 -3.31 -1.59 20.85
CA LYS A 30 -1.91 -1.22 21.13
C LYS A 30 -1.24 -0.53 19.94
N GLY A 31 -1.87 -0.56 18.77
CA GLY A 31 -1.31 0.04 17.56
C GLY A 31 -0.07 -0.66 17.05
N VAL A 32 -0.01 -1.99 17.15
CA VAL A 32 1.17 -2.78 16.77
C VAL A 32 0.80 -3.98 15.92
N TYR A 33 1.76 -4.47 15.16
CA TYR A 33 1.70 -5.77 14.47
C TYR A 33 3.03 -6.49 14.68
N TRP A 34 3.02 -7.81 14.58
CA TRP A 34 4.23 -8.63 14.76
C TRP A 34 4.13 -9.90 13.92
N ARG A 35 5.28 -10.49 13.62
CA ARG A 35 5.34 -11.77 12.92
C ARG A 35 4.79 -12.86 13.82
N ASP A 36 3.84 -13.61 13.29
CA ASP A 36 3.16 -14.65 14.02
C ASP A 36 2.66 -15.71 13.03
N SER A 37 3.21 -16.91 13.10
CA SER A 37 2.81 -17.99 12.18
C SER A 37 1.32 -18.34 12.26
N LYS A 38 0.65 -17.95 13.34
CA LYS A 38 -0.80 -18.13 13.54
C LYS A 38 -1.59 -16.84 13.31
N GLY A 39 -0.95 -15.83 12.74
CA GLY A 39 -1.60 -14.55 12.50
C GLY A 39 -2.70 -14.64 11.44
N ALA A 40 -3.63 -13.70 11.51
CA ALA A 40 -4.78 -13.67 10.63
C ALA A 40 -4.47 -13.10 9.25
N LEU A 41 -3.41 -12.32 9.11
CA LEU A 41 -3.02 -11.68 7.86
C LEU A 41 -1.73 -12.32 7.37
N CYS A 42 -1.73 -12.79 6.14
CA CYS A 42 -0.60 -13.52 5.59
C CYS A 42 -0.13 -12.94 4.28
N LYS A 43 1.17 -13.03 4.03
CA LYS A 43 1.84 -12.36 2.92
C LYS A 43 1.38 -12.88 1.57
N VAL A 44 1.18 -11.96 0.66
CA VAL A 44 0.93 -12.23 -0.76
C VAL A 44 1.98 -11.50 -1.59
N ILE A 45 2.11 -11.89 -2.84
CA ILE A 45 2.94 -11.14 -3.80
C ILE A 45 2.27 -9.78 -3.99
N TYR A 46 3.00 -8.70 -3.70
CA TYR A 46 2.45 -7.34 -3.68
C TYR A 46 1.69 -7.00 -4.97
N GLU A 47 2.30 -7.26 -6.12
CA GLU A 47 1.75 -6.93 -7.43
C GLU A 47 0.47 -7.70 -7.75
N GLU A 48 0.25 -8.83 -7.11
CA GLU A 48 -0.92 -9.69 -7.33
C GLU A 48 -2.03 -9.43 -6.31
N GLY A 49 -1.77 -8.61 -5.29
CA GLY A 49 -2.71 -8.38 -4.19
C GLY A 49 -3.95 -7.58 -4.55
N TRP A 50 -3.88 -6.80 -5.60
CA TRP A 50 -4.96 -5.90 -6.01
C TRP A 50 -6.34 -6.55 -6.03
N LYS A 51 -6.45 -7.70 -6.68
CA LYS A 51 -7.73 -8.40 -6.83
C LYS A 51 -8.27 -8.98 -5.53
N LEU A 52 -7.38 -9.16 -4.55
CA LEU A 52 -7.75 -9.74 -3.26
C LEU A 52 -8.30 -8.70 -2.29
N ILE A 53 -7.78 -7.47 -2.36
CA ILE A 53 -8.03 -6.47 -1.32
C ILE A 53 -9.13 -5.48 -1.65
N VAL A 54 -9.57 -5.39 -2.90
CA VAL A 54 -10.56 -4.39 -3.28
C VAL A 54 -11.69 -4.98 -4.12
N ASN A 55 -12.91 -4.50 -3.83
CA ASN A 55 -14.06 -4.66 -4.70
C ASN A 55 -14.24 -3.33 -5.42
N PRO A 56 -13.87 -3.23 -6.72
CA PRO A 56 -13.92 -1.95 -7.42
C PRO A 56 -15.35 -1.48 -7.72
N VAL A 57 -16.30 -2.39 -7.75
CA VAL A 57 -17.71 -2.04 -8.00
C VAL A 57 -18.32 -1.33 -6.80
N GLU A 58 -18.06 -1.85 -5.60
CA GLU A 58 -18.59 -1.28 -4.37
C GLU A 58 -17.65 -0.23 -3.74
N SER A 59 -16.42 -0.12 -4.22
CA SER A 59 -15.38 0.77 -3.68
C SER A 59 -15.16 0.54 -2.19
N VAL A 60 -15.00 -0.73 -1.82
CA VAL A 60 -14.71 -1.13 -0.45
C VAL A 60 -13.57 -2.15 -0.43
N ALA A 61 -12.88 -2.25 0.70
CA ALA A 61 -11.92 -3.31 0.92
C ALA A 61 -12.66 -4.65 1.03
N SER A 62 -12.29 -5.61 0.20
CA SER A 62 -12.93 -6.93 0.20
C SER A 62 -12.37 -7.86 1.26
N ARG A 63 -11.19 -7.54 1.78
CA ARG A 63 -10.51 -8.26 2.87
C ARG A 63 -9.76 -7.26 3.73
N SER A 64 -9.54 -7.59 4.98
CA SER A 64 -8.62 -6.83 5.81
C SER A 64 -7.20 -7.05 5.32
N PHE A 65 -6.40 -6.00 5.31
CA PHE A 65 -5.02 -6.09 4.86
C PHE A 65 -4.12 -5.11 5.59
N LEU A 66 -2.83 -5.40 5.57
CA LEU A 66 -1.77 -4.58 6.13
C LEU A 66 -0.71 -4.36 5.06
N THR A 67 -0.45 -3.10 4.73
CA THR A 67 0.66 -2.72 3.86
C THR A 67 1.82 -2.26 4.73
N VAL A 68 2.92 -2.99 4.71
CA VAL A 68 4.12 -2.64 5.47
C VAL A 68 5.03 -1.78 4.61
N VAL A 69 5.42 -0.63 5.13
CA VAL A 69 6.17 0.38 4.40
C VAL A 69 7.58 0.49 4.97
N PRO A 70 8.59 -0.15 4.32
CA PRO A 70 9.96 -0.18 4.85
C PRO A 70 10.59 1.18 5.05
N TRP A 71 10.38 2.12 4.12
CA TRP A 71 10.96 3.47 4.22
C TRP A 71 10.33 4.35 5.31
N MET A 72 9.29 3.87 5.97
CA MET A 72 8.68 4.54 7.12
C MET A 72 9.01 3.82 8.43
N GLY A 73 10.14 3.11 8.49
CA GLY A 73 10.51 2.31 9.65
C GLY A 73 9.64 1.08 9.82
N TYR A 74 9.21 0.48 8.72
CA TYR A 74 8.34 -0.71 8.72
C TYR A 74 6.99 -0.50 9.39
N LYS A 75 6.48 0.73 9.37
CA LYS A 75 5.10 0.96 9.80
C LYS A 75 4.14 0.26 8.86
N GLY A 76 3.05 -0.22 9.41
CA GLY A 76 2.01 -0.88 8.66
C GLY A 76 0.76 -0.02 8.56
N VAL A 77 0.21 0.08 7.36
CA VAL A 77 -1.09 0.69 7.14
C VAL A 77 -2.13 -0.42 7.12
N TYR A 78 -2.96 -0.45 8.15
CA TYR A 78 -4.01 -1.46 8.30
C TYR A 78 -5.35 -0.92 7.80
N VAL A 79 -6.02 -1.71 6.96
CA VAL A 79 -7.34 -1.39 6.41
C VAL A 79 -8.25 -2.58 6.70
N ASN A 80 -9.38 -2.29 7.34
CA ASN A 80 -10.33 -3.32 7.70
C ASN A 80 -11.23 -3.68 6.52
N ARG A 81 -11.64 -4.94 6.44
CA ARG A 81 -12.65 -5.39 5.48
C ARG A 81 -13.88 -4.49 5.56
N GLY A 82 -14.39 -4.05 4.43
CA GLY A 82 -15.55 -3.18 4.35
C GLY A 82 -15.23 -1.69 4.42
N ALA A 83 -13.97 -1.32 4.68
CA ALA A 83 -13.57 0.08 4.67
C ALA A 83 -13.81 0.69 3.29
N ARG A 84 -14.31 1.91 3.25
CA ARG A 84 -14.47 2.65 1.99
C ARG A 84 -13.12 3.04 1.45
N VAL A 85 -12.95 2.84 0.16
CA VAL A 85 -11.72 3.19 -0.55
C VAL A 85 -12.07 4.04 -1.77
N GLU A 86 -11.11 4.87 -2.17
CA GLU A 86 -11.18 5.59 -3.42
C GLU A 86 -10.05 5.13 -4.30
N LEU A 87 -10.34 4.92 -5.57
CA LEU A 87 -9.41 4.41 -6.55
C LEU A 87 -9.10 5.52 -7.54
N ILE A 88 -7.87 6.00 -7.50
CA ILE A 88 -7.44 7.11 -8.34
C ILE A 88 -6.46 6.58 -9.38
N GLU A 89 -6.83 6.72 -10.63
CA GLU A 89 -6.05 6.21 -11.76
C GLU A 89 -5.06 7.24 -12.28
N ALA A 90 -3.86 6.76 -12.61
CA ALA A 90 -2.86 7.54 -13.32
C ALA A 90 -2.39 6.72 -14.52
N ARG A 91 -2.65 7.22 -15.72
CA ARG A 91 -2.36 6.51 -16.96
C ARG A 91 -1.61 7.40 -17.95
N GLY A 92 -0.59 6.84 -18.59
CA GLY A 92 0.18 7.55 -19.58
C GLY A 92 1.26 6.66 -20.18
N VAL A 93 1.92 7.13 -21.24
CA VAL A 93 3.05 6.40 -21.85
C VAL A 93 4.13 6.17 -20.81
N GLU A 94 4.33 7.16 -19.94
CA GLU A 94 5.16 7.05 -18.76
C GLU A 94 4.39 7.61 -17.57
N VAL A 95 4.57 7.00 -16.41
CA VAL A 95 3.97 7.44 -15.16
C VAL A 95 5.07 7.54 -14.11
N TYR A 96 5.22 8.73 -13.55
CA TYR A 96 6.20 9.00 -12.50
C TYR A 96 5.47 9.13 -11.17
N ILE A 97 5.64 8.14 -10.32
CA ILE A 97 5.01 8.11 -8.99
C ILE A 97 5.71 9.12 -8.08
N ILE A 98 4.96 10.07 -7.56
CA ILE A 98 5.48 11.10 -6.65
C ILE A 98 5.17 10.75 -5.20
N SER A 99 3.95 10.29 -4.94
CA SER A 99 3.54 9.90 -3.59
C SER A 99 3.41 8.39 -3.49
N ARG A 100 4.06 7.82 -2.48
CA ARG A 100 4.14 6.38 -2.28
C ARG A 100 3.17 5.90 -1.18
N GLU A 101 3.11 4.59 -1.03
CA GLU A 101 2.32 3.95 0.02
C GLU A 101 2.67 4.53 1.40
N GLY A 102 1.68 4.71 2.24
CA GLY A 102 1.85 5.29 3.57
C GLY A 102 1.76 6.82 3.62
N THR A 103 1.78 7.48 2.48
CA THR A 103 1.67 8.94 2.41
C THR A 103 0.24 9.37 2.77
N VAL A 104 0.12 10.29 3.70
CA VAL A 104 -1.17 10.97 3.98
C VAL A 104 -1.35 12.04 2.92
N VAL A 105 -2.49 12.01 2.24
CA VAL A 105 -2.76 12.91 1.13
C VAL A 105 -3.94 13.83 1.41
N GLU A 106 -3.90 15.00 0.78
CA GLU A 106 -4.98 15.96 0.71
C GLU A 106 -5.41 16.11 -0.74
N GLU A 107 -6.48 16.84 -0.99
CA GLU A 107 -7.06 16.96 -2.33
C GLU A 107 -6.06 17.42 -3.40
N ASP A 108 -5.16 18.32 -3.06
CA ASP A 108 -4.17 18.87 -3.98
C ASP A 108 -2.82 18.15 -3.97
N THR A 109 -2.68 17.10 -3.16
CA THR A 109 -1.45 16.32 -3.14
C THR A 109 -1.22 15.67 -4.49
N VAL A 110 -0.01 15.84 -5.03
CA VAL A 110 0.37 15.24 -6.32
C VAL A 110 0.69 13.76 -6.10
N LEU A 111 -0.04 12.90 -6.78
CA LEU A 111 0.20 11.44 -6.76
C LEU A 111 1.22 11.04 -7.79
N ALA A 112 1.12 11.59 -8.98
CA ALA A 112 1.96 11.19 -10.11
C ALA A 112 1.99 12.28 -11.19
N TYR A 113 3.04 12.24 -11.99
CA TYR A 113 3.07 12.92 -13.28
C TYR A 113 2.94 11.88 -14.37
N THR A 114 2.16 12.20 -15.40
CA THR A 114 1.96 11.31 -16.54
C THR A 114 2.37 12.00 -17.82
N LEU A 115 2.96 11.23 -18.74
CA LEU A 115 3.35 11.70 -20.05
C LEU A 115 2.36 11.16 -21.09
N THR A 116 1.76 12.04 -21.86
CA THR A 116 0.84 11.65 -22.95
C THR A 116 1.61 11.30 -24.22
N ARG A 117 0.94 10.62 -25.17
CA ARG A 117 1.55 10.30 -26.46
C ARG A 117 2.00 11.54 -27.24
N LYS A 118 1.38 12.69 -26.97
CA LYS A 118 1.72 13.97 -27.61
C LYS A 118 2.91 14.67 -26.95
N GLY A 119 3.47 14.06 -25.89
CA GLY A 119 4.60 14.63 -25.16
C GLY A 119 4.18 15.65 -24.10
N GLU A 120 2.92 15.72 -23.75
CA GLU A 120 2.42 16.62 -22.70
C GLU A 120 2.55 15.96 -21.34
N THR A 121 3.03 16.70 -20.35
CA THR A 121 3.07 16.25 -18.96
C THR A 121 1.79 16.70 -18.27
N ARG A 122 1.13 15.78 -17.60
CA ARG A 122 -0.06 16.06 -16.81
C ARG A 122 0.19 15.69 -15.35
N THR A 123 -0.41 16.47 -14.46
CA THR A 123 -0.33 16.21 -13.02
C THR A 123 -1.58 15.49 -12.57
N ARG A 124 -1.40 14.37 -11.87
CA ARG A 124 -2.52 13.66 -11.25
C ARG A 124 -2.51 13.94 -9.75
N LYS A 125 -3.53 14.64 -9.28
CA LYS A 125 -3.72 14.94 -7.86
C LYS A 125 -4.64 13.92 -7.21
N ALA A 126 -4.56 13.81 -5.89
CA ALA A 126 -5.38 12.88 -5.14
C ALA A 126 -6.87 13.16 -5.28
N GLY A 127 -7.27 14.42 -5.20
CA GLY A 127 -8.68 14.81 -5.27
C GLY A 127 -9.51 14.34 -4.08
N THR A 128 -8.85 13.78 -3.08
CA THR A 128 -9.46 13.26 -1.86
C THR A 128 -8.45 13.30 -0.73
N THR A 129 -8.91 13.03 0.49
CA THR A 129 -8.04 12.95 1.68
C THR A 129 -7.97 11.51 2.18
N GLY A 130 -6.88 11.17 2.84
CA GLY A 130 -6.68 9.83 3.41
C GLY A 130 -5.23 9.41 3.34
N VAL A 131 -5.01 8.11 3.33
CA VAL A 131 -3.68 7.52 3.17
C VAL A 131 -3.64 6.68 1.91
N ILE A 132 -2.50 6.67 1.23
CA ILE A 132 -2.26 5.73 0.14
C ILE A 132 -1.95 4.38 0.79
N ALA A 133 -2.90 3.45 0.71
CA ALA A 133 -2.76 2.14 1.33
C ALA A 133 -2.17 1.10 0.37
N TYR A 134 -2.27 1.33 -0.92
CA TYR A 134 -1.78 0.41 -1.94
C TYR A 134 -1.68 1.12 -3.28
N ILE A 135 -0.69 0.74 -4.09
CA ILE A 135 -0.57 1.22 -5.46
C ILE A 135 -0.52 0.00 -6.38
N ALA A 136 -1.55 -0.16 -7.20
CA ALA A 136 -1.62 -1.22 -8.20
C ALA A 136 -0.97 -0.76 -9.50
N TRP A 137 -0.33 -1.69 -10.18
CA TRP A 137 0.19 -1.47 -11.52
C TRP A 137 -0.43 -2.49 -12.46
N GLU A 138 -0.98 -1.99 -13.56
CA GLU A 138 -1.54 -2.82 -14.62
C GLU A 138 -0.73 -2.63 -15.90
N PRO A 139 -0.16 -3.70 -16.46
CA PRO A 139 0.69 -3.60 -17.65
C PRO A 139 -0.14 -3.44 -18.93
N LEU A 140 -1.00 -2.45 -18.93
CA LEU A 140 -1.81 -2.10 -20.10
C LEU A 140 -1.01 -1.23 -21.06
N VAL A 141 -1.59 -0.92 -22.20
CA VAL A 141 -1.00 -0.02 -23.20
C VAL A 141 -1.96 1.14 -23.40
N PRO A 142 -1.66 2.33 -22.86
CA PRO A 142 -0.52 2.65 -21.99
C PRO A 142 -0.65 2.11 -20.56
N PRO A 143 0.46 2.04 -19.81
CA PRO A 143 0.45 1.55 -18.44
C PRO A 143 -0.51 2.31 -17.53
N LEU A 144 -1.10 1.61 -16.57
CA LEU A 144 -2.05 2.16 -15.61
C LEU A 144 -1.56 1.90 -14.20
N TYR A 145 -1.56 2.95 -13.37
CA TYR A 145 -1.40 2.82 -11.92
C TYR A 145 -2.70 3.21 -11.24
N VAL A 146 -3.05 2.50 -10.19
CA VAL A 146 -4.26 2.78 -9.40
C VAL A 146 -3.84 2.97 -7.95
N PHE A 147 -4.11 4.15 -7.43
CA PHE A 147 -3.85 4.50 -6.02
C PHE A 147 -5.09 4.16 -5.21
N LEU A 148 -4.94 3.28 -4.24
CA LEU A 148 -6.00 2.98 -3.29
C LEU A 148 -5.83 3.91 -2.11
N ILE A 149 -6.76 4.84 -1.95
CA ILE A 149 -6.75 5.84 -0.89
C ILE A 149 -7.94 5.61 0.03
N THR A 150 -7.70 5.64 1.34
CA THR A 150 -8.78 5.47 2.32
C THR A 150 -8.58 6.40 3.50
N ARG A 151 -9.71 6.82 4.08
CA ARG A 151 -9.75 7.57 5.36
C ARG A 151 -9.89 6.62 6.54
N ASP A 152 -10.28 5.38 6.27
CA ASP A 152 -10.56 4.38 7.29
C ASP A 152 -9.37 3.44 7.39
N TYR A 153 -8.38 3.85 8.17
CA TYR A 153 -7.14 3.12 8.32
C TYR A 153 -6.55 3.32 9.72
N ARG A 154 -5.61 2.45 10.06
CA ARG A 154 -4.79 2.59 11.26
C ARG A 154 -3.34 2.42 10.88
N VAL A 155 -2.47 3.22 11.47
CA VAL A 155 -1.03 3.03 11.32
C VAL A 155 -0.53 2.25 12.51
N LEU A 156 0.15 1.12 12.25
CA LEU A 156 0.65 0.21 13.27
C LEU A 156 2.17 0.22 13.25
N ASP A 157 2.76 0.18 14.44
CA ASP A 157 4.20 0.01 14.60
C ASP A 157 4.55 -1.47 14.62
N MET A 158 5.71 -1.81 14.09
CA MET A 158 6.20 -3.17 14.15
C MET A 158 6.70 -3.46 15.56
N LEU A 159 6.12 -4.48 16.18
CA LEU A 159 6.59 -5.00 17.44
C LEU A 159 7.59 -6.11 17.15
N GLU A 160 8.85 -5.90 17.50
CA GLU A 160 9.81 -6.98 17.45
C GLU A 160 9.58 -7.92 18.62
N VAL A 161 9.04 -9.10 18.28
CA VAL A 161 9.08 -10.20 19.21
C VAL A 161 10.50 -10.73 19.14
N LYS A 162 11.32 -10.36 20.10
CA LYS A 162 12.64 -10.97 20.23
C LYS A 162 12.42 -12.47 20.30
N ALA A 163 13.02 -13.18 19.34
CA ALA A 163 13.08 -14.62 19.47
C ALA A 163 13.44 -14.89 20.92
N ASN A 164 12.55 -15.56 21.59
CA ASN A 164 12.74 -15.81 23.00
C ASN A 164 14.00 -16.63 23.20
N THR A 165 15.07 -15.92 23.45
CA THR A 165 16.35 -16.53 23.71
C THR A 165 16.44 -17.03 25.13
N THR A 166 15.40 -16.89 25.85
CA THR A 166 15.40 -17.52 27.14
C THR A 166 15.34 -18.99 26.98
N LEU A 167 16.25 -19.45 27.32
CA LEU A 167 16.40 -20.86 27.46
C LEU A 167 15.87 -21.40 28.70
#